data_0ae1d6ac8929ac89096cfec1330f4875
#
_entry.id   0ae1d6ac8929ac89096cfec1330f4875
#
_cell.length_a   1.000
_cell.length_b   1.000
_cell.length_c   1.000
_cell.angle_alpha   90.00
_cell.angle_beta   90.00
_cell.angle_gamma   90.00
#
_symmetry.space_group_name_H-M   'P 1'
#
loop_
_entity.id
_entity.type
_entity.pdbx_description
1 polymer ?
#
loop_
_entity_poly.entity_id
_entity_poly.type
_entity_poly.pdbx_seq_one_letter_code
_entity_poly.pdbx_strand_id
1 'polypeptide(L)'
;MPKEFEAKFLNIDITSIKKKLRENGATKVHDPLKFYRLIFKRCEEAGDKPGFVRIRDENNKITMTTKIFNDKKFPEEREVTINESFDKGCEFLRAIGIEEKSYQETMREKWRHPL
;
A
#
# COMPACT_ATOMS: atom_id res chain seq x y z
N MET A 1 -17.74 7.18 9.29
CA MET A 1 -16.53 7.07 8.46
C MET A 1 -16.75 7.75 7.12
N PRO A 2 -15.85 8.65 6.72
CA PRO A 2 -15.96 9.23 5.39
C PRO A 2 -15.81 8.14 4.33
N LYS A 3 -16.54 8.25 3.27
CA LYS A 3 -16.39 7.37 2.12
C LYS A 3 -15.22 7.84 1.29
N GLU A 4 -14.38 6.90 0.85
CA GLU A 4 -13.36 7.18 -0.13
C GLU A 4 -13.92 7.04 -1.53
N PHE A 5 -13.63 8.00 -2.38
CA PHE A 5 -13.92 7.94 -3.80
C PHE A 5 -12.61 7.86 -4.54
N GLU A 6 -12.45 6.82 -5.34
CA GLU A 6 -11.21 6.55 -6.03
C GLU A 6 -11.44 6.35 -7.52
N ALA A 7 -10.57 6.91 -8.33
CA ALA A 7 -10.54 6.68 -9.76
C ALA A 7 -9.10 6.45 -10.20
N LYS A 8 -8.91 5.58 -11.16
CA LYS A 8 -7.59 5.25 -11.68
C LYS A 8 -7.50 5.64 -13.16
N PHE A 9 -6.46 6.39 -13.48
CA PHE A 9 -6.14 6.80 -14.85
C PHE A 9 -4.76 6.28 -15.20
N LEU A 10 -4.68 5.54 -16.30
CA LEU A 10 -3.43 4.96 -16.79
C LEU A 10 -2.87 5.79 -17.93
N ASN A 11 -1.56 5.64 -18.18
CA ASN A 11 -0.86 6.29 -19.29
C ASN A 11 -0.99 7.83 -19.28
N ILE A 12 -0.92 8.42 -18.10
CA ILE A 12 -0.97 9.87 -17.94
C ILE A 12 0.44 10.45 -18.03
N ASP A 13 0.54 11.67 -18.56
CA ASP A 13 1.74 12.48 -18.48
C ASP A 13 1.74 13.24 -17.16
N ILE A 14 2.65 12.86 -16.27
CA ILE A 14 2.73 13.43 -14.91
C ILE A 14 2.94 14.94 -14.94
N THR A 15 3.80 15.43 -15.82
CA THR A 15 4.08 16.87 -15.96
C THR A 15 2.82 17.64 -16.37
N SER A 16 2.08 17.12 -17.33
CA SER A 16 0.81 17.73 -17.79
C SER A 16 -0.24 17.73 -16.70
N ILE A 17 -0.36 16.63 -15.95
CA ILE A 17 -1.33 16.53 -14.84
C ILE A 17 -1.00 17.53 -13.73
N LYS A 18 0.26 17.66 -13.35
CA LYS A 18 0.71 18.63 -12.34
C LYS A 18 0.40 20.07 -12.78
N LYS A 19 0.63 20.36 -14.06
CA LYS A 19 0.30 21.68 -14.63
C LYS A 19 -1.19 21.96 -14.53
N LYS A 20 -2.03 21.01 -14.91
CA LYS A 20 -3.48 21.12 -14.82
C LYS A 20 -3.96 21.31 -13.39
N LEU A 21 -3.38 20.58 -12.44
CA LEU A 21 -3.71 20.73 -11.03
C LEU A 21 -3.43 22.16 -10.55
N ARG A 22 -2.27 22.71 -10.88
CA ARG A 22 -1.91 24.10 -10.52
C ARG A 22 -2.84 25.11 -11.18
N GLU A 23 -3.14 24.94 -12.46
CA GLU A 23 -4.03 25.84 -13.22
C GLU A 23 -5.45 25.83 -12.64
N ASN A 24 -5.88 24.76 -12.01
CA ASN A 24 -7.20 24.64 -11.38
C ASN A 24 -7.19 24.94 -9.88
N GLY A 25 -6.12 25.54 -9.38
CA GLY A 25 -6.06 26.02 -8.00
C GLY A 25 -5.63 25.01 -6.96
N ALA A 26 -5.24 23.80 -7.37
CA ALA A 26 -4.72 22.81 -6.43
C ALA A 26 -3.30 23.16 -6.01
N THR A 27 -2.96 22.83 -4.77
CA THR A 27 -1.63 23.04 -4.20
C THR A 27 -1.03 21.71 -3.76
N LYS A 28 0.28 21.57 -3.97
CA LYS A 28 1.00 20.38 -3.53
C LYS A 28 1.17 20.41 -2.01
N VAL A 29 0.76 19.31 -1.36
CA VAL A 29 0.83 19.18 0.11
C VAL A 29 2.22 18.74 0.55
N HIS A 30 2.86 17.86 -0.21
CA HIS A 30 4.23 17.41 0.06
C HIS A 30 4.92 17.01 -1.24
N ASP A 31 6.24 16.98 -1.21
CA ASP A 31 7.05 16.46 -2.31
C ASP A 31 6.83 14.96 -2.47
N PRO A 32 7.20 14.38 -3.63
CA PRO A 32 7.04 12.95 -3.84
C PRO A 32 7.68 12.12 -2.73
N LEU A 33 6.92 11.18 -2.19
CA LEU A 33 7.38 10.23 -1.18
C LEU A 33 7.43 8.85 -1.79
N LYS A 34 8.49 8.12 -1.50
CA LYS A 34 8.63 6.74 -1.95
C LYS A 34 8.05 5.80 -0.89
N PHE A 35 7.10 5.00 -1.31
CA PHE A 35 6.49 3.97 -0.49
C PHE A 35 6.98 2.61 -0.97
N TYR A 36 7.21 1.72 -0.02
CA TYR A 36 7.72 0.37 -0.29
C TYR A 36 6.71 -0.65 0.21
N ARG A 37 6.59 -1.77 -0.51
CA ARG A 37 5.83 -2.90 0.00
C ARG A 37 6.38 -4.21 -0.51
N LEU A 38 6.38 -5.22 0.37
CA LEU A 38 6.72 -6.58 0.05
C LEU A 38 5.51 -7.47 0.32
N ILE A 39 5.13 -8.26 -0.65
CA ILE A 39 3.96 -9.13 -0.59
C ILE A 39 4.42 -10.57 -0.59
N PHE A 40 3.85 -11.33 0.33
CA PHE A 40 4.09 -12.78 0.50
C PHE A 40 2.80 -13.53 0.23
N LYS A 41 2.91 -14.77 -0.19
CA LYS A 41 1.77 -15.68 -0.24
C LYS A 41 1.33 -16.00 1.19
N ARG A 42 0.03 -16.18 1.37
CA ARG A 42 -0.48 -16.67 2.64
C ARG A 42 0.01 -18.11 2.86
N CYS A 43 0.35 -18.45 4.10
CA CYS A 43 0.79 -19.80 4.45
C CYS A 43 -0.31 -20.82 4.13
N GLU A 44 0.00 -21.83 3.33
CA GLU A 44 -0.95 -22.87 2.92
C GLU A 44 -1.51 -23.65 4.11
N GLU A 45 -0.69 -23.85 5.13
CA GLU A 45 -1.10 -24.54 6.35
C GLU A 45 -2.10 -23.76 7.20
N ALA A 46 -2.23 -22.45 6.95
CA ALA A 46 -3.20 -21.60 7.64
C ALA A 46 -4.64 -21.82 7.16
N GLY A 47 -4.84 -22.66 6.15
CA GLY A 47 -6.13 -22.99 5.57
C GLY A 47 -6.14 -22.86 4.05
N ASP A 48 -7.20 -23.32 3.44
CA ASP A 48 -7.37 -23.39 1.98
C ASP A 48 -7.86 -22.07 1.35
N LYS A 49 -8.11 -21.04 2.15
CA LYS A 49 -8.58 -19.75 1.64
C LYS A 49 -7.43 -18.92 1.10
N PRO A 50 -7.57 -18.35 -0.11
CA PRO A 50 -6.53 -17.50 -0.67
C PRO A 50 -6.38 -16.19 0.11
N GLY A 51 -5.23 -15.57 -0.05
CA GLY A 51 -4.93 -14.31 0.60
C GLY A 51 -3.48 -13.95 0.45
N PHE A 52 -3.05 -12.94 1.19
CA PHE A 52 -1.66 -12.51 1.19
C PHE A 52 -1.27 -11.92 2.52
N VAL A 53 0.05 -11.82 2.70
CA VAL A 53 0.65 -11.05 3.78
C VAL A 53 1.44 -9.92 3.14
N ARG A 54 1.34 -8.73 3.68
CA ARG A 54 2.00 -7.54 3.14
C ARG A 54 2.66 -6.75 4.25
N ILE A 55 3.89 -6.31 4.02
CA ILE A 55 4.55 -5.31 4.84
C ILE A 55 4.75 -4.06 4.00
N ARG A 56 4.44 -2.89 4.56
CA ARG A 56 4.56 -1.60 3.88
C ARG A 56 5.35 -0.61 4.72
N ASP A 57 6.14 0.21 4.02
CA ASP A 57 6.71 1.44 4.55
C ASP A 57 6.05 2.61 3.82
N GLU A 58 5.25 3.37 4.54
CA GLU A 58 4.60 4.57 4.04
C GLU A 58 5.14 5.76 4.83
N ASN A 59 6.29 6.27 4.38
CA ASN A 59 6.98 7.40 5.01
C ASN A 59 7.29 7.12 6.49
N ASN A 60 8.00 6.02 6.75
CA ASN A 60 8.41 5.54 8.09
C ASN A 60 7.28 4.98 8.96
N LYS A 61 6.07 4.91 8.46
CA LYS A 61 5.00 4.14 9.09
C LYS A 61 5.04 2.72 8.54
N ILE A 62 5.41 1.78 9.39
CA ILE A 62 5.56 0.38 8.98
C ILE A 62 4.34 -0.41 9.45
N THR A 63 3.63 -1.00 8.51
CA THR A 63 2.44 -1.80 8.81
C THR A 63 2.58 -3.20 8.23
N MET A 64 2.06 -4.18 8.95
CA MET A 64 1.93 -5.55 8.45
C MET A 64 0.45 -5.91 8.37
N THR A 65 0.04 -6.40 7.22
CA THR A 65 -1.34 -6.71 6.93
C THR A 65 -1.45 -8.14 6.44
N THR A 66 -2.41 -8.89 6.96
CA THR A 66 -2.82 -10.15 6.33
C THR A 66 -4.25 -9.99 5.83
N LYS A 67 -4.48 -10.45 4.61
CA LYS A 67 -5.78 -10.38 3.97
C LYS A 67 -6.19 -11.78 3.54
N ILE A 68 -7.39 -12.18 3.91
CA ILE A 68 -7.92 -13.52 3.67
C ILE A 68 -9.18 -13.37 2.83
N PHE A 69 -9.17 -13.93 1.62
CA PHE A 69 -10.33 -13.96 0.75
C PHE A 69 -11.17 -15.15 1.12
N ASN A 70 -12.39 -14.91 1.53
CA ASN A 70 -13.34 -15.94 1.89
C ASN A 70 -14.59 -15.81 1.00
N ASP A 71 -15.61 -16.66 1.24
CA ASP A 71 -16.83 -16.64 0.44
C ASP A 71 -17.74 -15.46 0.77
N LYS A 72 -17.34 -14.61 1.70
CA LYS A 72 -18.10 -13.42 2.08
C LYS A 72 -17.80 -12.29 1.11
N LYS A 73 -18.69 -11.32 1.05
CA LYS A 73 -18.59 -10.15 0.19
C LYS A 73 -17.29 -9.34 0.43
N PHE A 74 -16.84 -9.29 1.67
CA PHE A 74 -15.63 -8.55 2.05
C PHE A 74 -14.58 -9.50 2.63
N PRO A 75 -13.32 -9.38 2.23
CA PRO A 75 -12.26 -10.20 2.82
C PRO A 75 -12.04 -9.84 4.29
N GLU A 76 -11.51 -10.80 5.03
CA GLU A 76 -11.01 -10.52 6.38
C GLU A 76 -9.66 -9.84 6.28
N GLU A 77 -9.43 -8.85 7.11
CA GLU A 77 -8.19 -8.10 7.15
C GLU A 77 -7.73 -7.90 8.59
N ARG A 78 -6.45 -8.11 8.83
CA ARG A 78 -5.79 -7.82 10.10
C ARG A 78 -4.56 -6.98 9.80
N GLU A 79 -4.46 -5.83 10.44
CA GLU A 79 -3.34 -4.93 10.25
C GLU A 79 -2.77 -4.48 11.59
N VAL A 80 -1.44 -4.50 11.68
CA VAL A 80 -0.73 -4.00 12.84
C VAL A 80 0.34 -3.01 12.40
N THR A 81 0.58 -1.99 13.22
CA THR A 81 1.71 -1.09 13.03
C THR A 81 2.85 -1.59 13.88
N ILE A 82 4.05 -1.66 13.32
CA ILE A 82 5.23 -2.11 14.05
C ILE A 82 6.19 -0.94 14.27
N ASN A 83 6.90 -0.97 15.39
CA ASN A 83 7.91 0.01 15.74
C ASN A 83 9.31 -0.56 15.44
N GLU A 84 9.50 -0.95 14.19
CA GLU A 84 10.75 -1.51 13.67
C GLU A 84 10.93 -1.07 12.23
N SER A 85 12.16 -1.23 11.69
CA SER A 85 12.42 -0.89 10.31
C SER A 85 11.70 -1.86 9.35
N PHE A 86 11.48 -1.38 8.15
CA PHE A 86 10.92 -2.19 7.07
C PHE A 86 11.80 -3.44 6.82
N ASP A 87 13.12 -3.26 6.79
CA ASP A 87 14.05 -4.36 6.53
C ASP A 87 13.97 -5.45 7.61
N LYS A 88 13.90 -5.06 8.87
CA LYS A 88 13.76 -6.04 9.96
C LYS A 88 12.42 -6.77 9.92
N GLY A 89 11.36 -6.08 9.57
CA GLY A 89 10.06 -6.71 9.36
C GLY A 89 10.08 -7.71 8.22
N CYS A 90 10.75 -7.38 7.13
CA CYS A 90 10.94 -8.29 5.99
C CYS A 90 11.75 -9.53 6.40
N GLU A 91 12.84 -9.35 7.14
CA GLU A 91 13.65 -10.46 7.63
C GLU A 91 12.85 -11.42 8.51
N PHE A 92 12.02 -10.86 9.39
CA PHE A 92 11.14 -11.66 10.24
C PHE A 92 10.17 -12.50 9.41
N LEU A 93 9.53 -11.91 8.42
CA LEU A 93 8.58 -12.61 7.57
C LEU A 93 9.25 -13.67 6.72
N ARG A 94 10.47 -13.41 6.23
CA ARG A 94 11.26 -14.41 5.51
C ARG A 94 11.64 -15.58 6.43
N ALA A 95 12.00 -15.29 7.66
CA ALA A 95 12.44 -16.29 8.63
C ALA A 95 11.33 -17.27 9.02
N ILE A 96 10.06 -16.85 9.01
CA ILE A 96 8.96 -17.78 9.28
C ILE A 96 8.62 -18.69 8.11
N GLY A 97 9.28 -18.51 6.96
CA GLY A 97 9.20 -19.44 5.84
C GLY A 97 8.06 -19.22 4.86
N ILE A 98 7.41 -18.08 4.88
CA ILE A 98 6.40 -17.78 3.86
C ILE A 98 7.06 -17.31 2.57
N GLU A 99 6.45 -17.64 1.43
CA GLU A 99 7.01 -17.38 0.11
C GLU A 99 6.76 -15.93 -0.33
N GLU A 100 7.82 -15.25 -0.76
CA GLU A 100 7.72 -13.91 -1.35
C GLU A 100 7.02 -13.98 -2.70
N LYS A 101 6.14 -13.03 -2.94
CA LYS A 101 5.40 -12.91 -4.19
C LYS A 101 5.87 -11.74 -5.03
N SER A 102 5.97 -10.54 -4.43
CA SER A 102 6.39 -9.35 -5.16
C SER A 102 6.88 -8.26 -4.23
N TYR A 103 7.83 -7.48 -4.70
CA TYR A 103 8.27 -6.24 -4.09
C TYR A 103 7.87 -5.08 -4.99
N GLN A 104 7.32 -4.01 -4.41
CA GLN A 104 6.85 -2.86 -5.16
C GLN A 104 7.29 -1.56 -4.50
N GLU A 105 7.66 -0.60 -5.33
CA GLU A 105 7.92 0.76 -4.92
C GLU A 105 6.96 1.68 -5.66
N THR A 106 6.41 2.67 -4.95
CA THR A 106 5.55 3.68 -5.56
C THR A 106 5.98 5.06 -5.10
N MET A 107 5.88 6.03 -6.00
CA MET A 107 6.05 7.43 -5.66
C MET A 107 4.68 8.05 -5.51
N ARG A 108 4.48 8.78 -4.43
CA ARG A 108 3.20 9.43 -4.15
C ARG A 108 3.36 10.90 -3.84
N GLU A 109 2.49 11.71 -4.42
CA GLU A 109 2.29 13.11 -4.09
C GLU A 109 0.85 13.32 -3.69
N LYS A 110 0.64 14.22 -2.73
CA LYS A 110 -0.70 14.63 -2.35
C LYS A 110 -0.93 16.06 -2.78
N TRP A 111 -2.06 16.30 -3.41
CA TRP A 111 -2.50 17.62 -3.84
C TRP A 111 -3.83 17.95 -3.17
N ARG A 112 -4.02 19.21 -2.82
CA ARG A 112 -5.26 19.69 -2.22
C ARG A 112 -5.90 20.69 -3.16
N HIS A 113 -7.16 20.44 -3.49
CA HIS A 113 -8.00 21.38 -4.22
C HIS A 113 -8.83 22.19 -3.22
N PRO A 114 -9.01 23.52 -3.43
CA PRO A 114 -9.72 24.37 -2.46
C PRO A 114 -11.23 24.11 -2.36
N LEU A 115 -11.81 23.34 -3.25
CA LEU A 115 -13.25 23.04 -3.21
C LEU A 115 -13.59 21.85 -2.31
#